data_3c103f6b51ff7d79d64b7dd3e4277569
#
_entry.id   3c103f6b51ff7d79d64b7dd3e4277569
#
_cell.length_a   1.000
_cell.length_b   1.000
_cell.length_c   1.000
_cell.angle_alpha   90.00
_cell.angle_beta   90.00
_cell.angle_gamma   90.00
#
_symmetry.space_group_name_H-M   'P 1'
#
loop_
_entity.id
_entity.type
_entity.pdbx_description
1 polymer ?
#
loop_
_entity_poly.entity_id
_entity_poly.type
_entity_poly.pdbx_seq_one_letter_code
_entity_poly.pdbx_strand_id
1 'polypeptide(L)'
;MLSGFLEVDKSLSNRKWVGPTSQQERLATSLVQQHGVSQLTALLSVKRGVVSDDLASYLSPKLKSLMPDPYVLQDMQTGAERLIKALTQKENICIFADYDVDGTVSASILLLWLKFFDITPNIYIPDRIKEGYGPNVSAMEAIAKKNSLIICVDCGTASHQAIKKAMEHGAEVLVLDHHIADEHLPEALAIINPKRKDDSSELDYLCAAGVVFIFLVAVSRILRERQIRSPEIISFLDLVALATVADVVPLIKLNRAFVTQGLKILTHRNRPGLVALIDEAGIKSQPTTYHLGYLIAPRINAAGRLADAKFAIQLLTETSEQNAKKVSAELNELNIKRRSLENEVLNAAIAIVETKDEKNIHLTWVAGHNWHPGVIGIVAARLKEKFSVPAIVFSINKDGLAVGSARSISGIDIGSEIKKLVISGLFLSGGGHSMAAGLKANQNQLADSMRVLELNLGKISKKPKIANELEIDCLISAAGATTEIVEEISAAG
;
A
#
# COMPACT_ATOMS: atom_id res chain seq x y z
N MET A 1 15.34 24.43 -25.65
CA MET A 1 14.80 23.16 -25.04
C MET A 1 15.68 22.06 -25.58
N LEU A 2 16.16 21.17 -24.72
CA LEU A 2 16.90 19.96 -25.18
C LEU A 2 15.95 19.10 -26.00
N SER A 3 16.38 18.64 -27.18
CA SER A 3 15.63 17.71 -28.02
C SER A 3 15.36 16.41 -27.26
N GLY A 4 14.26 15.74 -27.58
CA GLY A 4 13.95 14.43 -27.02
C GLY A 4 15.04 13.41 -27.32
N PHE A 5 15.14 12.36 -26.49
CA PHE A 5 16.07 11.25 -26.74
C PHE A 5 15.77 10.62 -28.09
N LEU A 6 16.81 10.39 -28.91
CA LEU A 6 16.70 9.98 -30.31
C LEU A 6 15.85 10.95 -31.17
N GLU A 7 15.86 12.24 -30.82
CA GLU A 7 15.10 13.30 -31.50
C GLU A 7 13.57 13.10 -31.47
N VAL A 8 13.07 12.26 -30.54
CA VAL A 8 11.63 12.03 -30.38
C VAL A 8 11.03 12.98 -29.35
N ASP A 9 10.62 14.17 -29.80
CA ASP A 9 9.89 15.12 -28.96
C ASP A 9 8.41 14.76 -28.82
N LYS A 10 7.87 13.98 -29.76
CA LYS A 10 6.48 13.52 -29.76
C LYS A 10 6.35 12.16 -30.44
N SER A 11 6.18 11.11 -29.68
CA SER A 11 5.91 9.74 -30.17
C SER A 11 4.46 9.56 -30.62
N LEU A 12 4.11 8.40 -31.19
CA LEU A 12 2.73 8.04 -31.54
C LEU A 12 1.78 8.09 -30.32
N SER A 13 2.28 7.83 -29.12
CA SER A 13 1.52 7.95 -27.87
C SER A 13 1.56 9.38 -27.27
N ASN A 14 1.96 10.36 -28.06
CA ASN A 14 2.10 11.78 -27.67
C ASN A 14 3.04 12.00 -26.48
N ARG A 15 4.13 11.19 -26.37
CA ARG A 15 5.15 11.28 -25.32
C ARG A 15 6.48 11.74 -25.88
N LYS A 16 7.16 12.59 -25.13
CA LYS A 16 8.57 12.91 -25.36
C LYS A 16 9.45 11.79 -24.79
N TRP A 17 10.44 11.33 -25.54
CA TRP A 17 11.39 10.36 -25.02
C TRP A 17 12.50 11.06 -24.23
N VAL A 18 12.79 10.54 -23.04
CA VAL A 18 13.84 11.03 -22.15
C VAL A 18 14.80 9.88 -21.85
N GLY A 19 16.00 9.97 -22.35
CA GLY A 19 17.05 8.97 -22.11
C GLY A 19 17.85 9.26 -20.85
N PRO A 20 18.88 8.40 -20.58
CA PRO A 20 19.83 8.64 -19.50
C PRO A 20 20.52 10.00 -19.63
N THR A 21 20.74 10.67 -18.52
CA THR A 21 21.54 11.89 -18.48
C THR A 21 23.04 11.57 -18.55
N SER A 22 23.86 12.51 -19.01
CA SER A 22 25.32 12.35 -19.02
C SER A 22 25.90 12.11 -17.61
N GLN A 23 25.21 12.56 -16.55
CA GLN A 23 25.59 12.23 -15.18
C GLN A 23 25.33 10.75 -14.86
N GLN A 24 24.14 10.24 -15.23
CA GLN A 24 23.78 8.83 -15.04
C GLN A 24 24.73 7.90 -15.82
N GLU A 25 25.08 8.27 -17.06
CA GLU A 25 26.03 7.49 -17.86
C GLU A 25 27.44 7.45 -17.23
N ARG A 26 27.94 8.57 -16.71
CA ARG A 26 29.22 8.61 -15.98
C ARG A 26 29.20 7.76 -14.72
N LEU A 27 28.13 7.85 -13.92
CA LEU A 27 27.95 7.02 -12.71
C LEU A 27 27.89 5.53 -13.09
N ALA A 28 27.15 5.16 -14.13
CA ALA A 28 27.09 3.78 -14.62
C ALA A 28 28.46 3.27 -15.05
N THR A 29 29.24 4.08 -15.79
CA THR A 29 30.62 3.73 -16.18
C THR A 29 31.50 3.50 -14.95
N SER A 30 31.37 4.33 -13.92
CA SER A 30 32.10 4.13 -12.66
C SER A 30 31.73 2.81 -11.97
N LEU A 31 30.43 2.45 -11.93
CA LEU A 31 29.98 1.16 -11.38
C LEU A 31 30.54 -0.03 -12.15
N VAL A 32 30.58 0.04 -13.50
CA VAL A 32 31.20 -0.99 -14.32
C VAL A 32 32.66 -1.20 -13.95
N GLN A 33 33.43 -0.11 -13.82
CA GLN A 33 34.85 -0.16 -13.50
C GLN A 33 35.13 -0.69 -12.08
N GLN A 34 34.28 -0.30 -11.10
CA GLN A 34 34.48 -0.67 -9.70
C GLN A 34 33.99 -2.08 -9.36
N HIS A 35 32.89 -2.51 -9.98
CA HIS A 35 32.19 -3.74 -9.57
C HIS A 35 32.20 -4.83 -10.65
N GLY A 36 32.68 -4.55 -11.87
CA GLY A 36 32.71 -5.54 -12.96
C GLY A 36 31.33 -5.96 -13.48
N VAL A 37 30.29 -5.18 -13.21
CA VAL A 37 28.93 -5.43 -13.74
C VAL A 37 28.82 -4.95 -15.19
N SER A 38 27.83 -5.42 -15.92
CA SER A 38 27.56 -4.92 -17.28
C SER A 38 27.12 -3.44 -17.27
N GLN A 39 27.30 -2.77 -18.42
CA GLN A 39 26.82 -1.41 -18.62
C GLN A 39 25.30 -1.30 -18.43
N LEU A 40 24.54 -2.33 -18.85
CA LEU A 40 23.09 -2.38 -18.69
C LEU A 40 22.71 -2.44 -17.20
N THR A 41 23.26 -3.38 -16.45
CA THR A 41 23.01 -3.51 -15.00
C THR A 41 23.40 -2.23 -14.24
N ALA A 42 24.55 -1.63 -14.58
CA ALA A 42 25.00 -0.39 -13.96
C ALA A 42 24.02 0.77 -14.23
N LEU A 43 23.59 0.93 -15.49
CA LEU A 43 22.68 2.00 -15.86
C LEU A 43 21.30 1.85 -15.23
N LEU A 44 20.74 0.64 -15.22
CA LEU A 44 19.48 0.32 -14.55
C LEU A 44 19.58 0.61 -13.04
N SER A 45 20.70 0.25 -12.40
CA SER A 45 20.93 0.52 -10.99
C SER A 45 21.00 2.02 -10.67
N VAL A 46 21.77 2.77 -11.46
CA VAL A 46 21.89 4.24 -11.32
C VAL A 46 20.55 4.93 -11.50
N LYS A 47 19.75 4.54 -12.48
CA LYS A 47 18.40 5.10 -12.69
C LYS A 47 17.44 4.83 -11.54
N ARG A 48 17.68 3.76 -10.77
CA ARG A 48 16.96 3.43 -9.54
C ARG A 48 17.57 4.08 -8.27
N GLY A 49 18.55 4.97 -8.44
CA GLY A 49 19.19 5.67 -7.33
C GLY A 49 20.18 4.84 -6.52
N VAL A 50 20.61 3.69 -7.05
CA VAL A 50 21.58 2.82 -6.37
C VAL A 50 22.98 3.44 -6.46
N VAL A 51 23.61 3.65 -5.31
CA VAL A 51 24.99 4.13 -5.19
C VAL A 51 25.98 2.97 -5.16
N SER A 52 27.28 3.26 -5.37
CA SER A 52 28.34 2.24 -5.47
C SER A 52 28.33 1.27 -4.30
N ASP A 53 28.26 1.78 -3.06
CA ASP A 53 28.35 0.96 -1.84
C ASP A 53 27.15 0.00 -1.68
N ASP A 54 26.00 0.37 -2.24
CA ASP A 54 24.76 -0.41 -2.16
C ASP A 54 24.59 -1.41 -3.30
N LEU A 55 25.40 -1.34 -4.39
CA LEU A 55 25.19 -2.14 -5.59
C LEU A 55 25.18 -3.65 -5.33
N ALA A 56 26.11 -4.15 -4.55
CA ALA A 56 26.22 -5.57 -4.22
C ALA A 56 25.01 -6.07 -3.43
N SER A 57 24.55 -5.27 -2.47
CA SER A 57 23.36 -5.59 -1.66
C SER A 57 22.07 -5.42 -2.45
N TYR A 58 22.02 -4.51 -3.41
CA TYR A 58 20.89 -4.32 -4.32
C TYR A 58 20.72 -5.51 -5.27
N LEU A 59 21.80 -5.98 -5.91
CA LEU A 59 21.77 -7.09 -6.84
C LEU A 59 21.59 -8.45 -6.14
N SER A 60 22.10 -8.59 -4.91
CA SER A 60 22.00 -9.81 -4.11
C SER A 60 21.57 -9.50 -2.67
N PRO A 61 20.31 -9.11 -2.46
CA PRO A 61 19.83 -8.69 -1.15
C PRO A 61 19.76 -9.87 -0.18
N LYS A 62 20.61 -9.85 0.86
CA LYS A 62 20.66 -10.88 1.90
C LYS A 62 19.96 -10.35 3.15
N LEU A 63 18.90 -11.03 3.57
CA LEU A 63 18.13 -10.65 4.77
C LEU A 63 19.04 -10.47 5.99
N LYS A 64 19.99 -11.39 6.21
CA LYS A 64 20.91 -11.36 7.36
C LYS A 64 21.73 -10.09 7.43
N SER A 65 22.17 -9.52 6.31
CA SER A 65 23.00 -8.31 6.28
C SER A 65 22.19 -7.02 6.25
N LEU A 66 20.92 -7.08 5.83
CA LEU A 66 20.06 -5.91 5.70
C LEU A 66 19.06 -5.76 6.86
N MET A 67 18.90 -6.80 7.70
CA MET A 67 18.04 -6.76 8.88
C MET A 67 18.69 -5.84 9.94
N PRO A 68 18.03 -4.75 10.33
CA PRO A 68 18.53 -3.88 11.38
C PRO A 68 18.36 -4.51 12.75
N ASP A 69 18.96 -3.90 13.78
CA ASP A 69 18.52 -4.16 15.14
C ASP A 69 17.06 -3.68 15.28
N PRO A 70 16.10 -4.56 15.69
CA PRO A 70 14.71 -4.15 15.82
C PRO A 70 14.49 -2.94 16.73
N TYR A 71 15.35 -2.75 17.71
CA TYR A 71 15.25 -1.66 18.69
C TYR A 71 15.66 -0.28 18.17
N VAL A 72 16.04 -0.16 16.88
CA VAL A 72 16.20 1.16 16.23
C VAL A 72 14.86 1.87 16.00
N LEU A 73 13.76 1.10 15.92
CA LEU A 73 12.40 1.67 15.84
C LEU A 73 11.94 2.13 17.21
N GLN A 74 11.38 3.32 17.27
CA GLN A 74 10.85 3.90 18.52
C GLN A 74 9.74 3.00 19.10
N ASP A 75 9.64 2.96 20.43
CA ASP A 75 8.69 2.18 21.22
C ASP A 75 8.77 0.65 21.03
N MET A 76 9.73 0.14 20.25
CA MET A 76 9.85 -1.29 19.94
C MET A 76 9.96 -2.15 21.19
N GLN A 77 10.81 -1.77 22.15
CA GLN A 77 10.99 -2.52 23.38
C GLN A 77 9.71 -2.55 24.20
N THR A 78 9.08 -1.39 24.41
CA THR A 78 7.82 -1.25 25.17
C THR A 78 6.73 -2.12 24.56
N GLY A 79 6.57 -2.08 23.24
CA GLY A 79 5.58 -2.89 22.53
C GLY A 79 5.86 -4.39 22.62
N ALA A 80 7.13 -4.80 22.46
CA ALA A 80 7.53 -6.20 22.54
C ALA A 80 7.31 -6.77 23.94
N GLU A 81 7.73 -6.07 24.98
CA GLU A 81 7.51 -6.49 26.38
C GLU A 81 6.02 -6.56 26.72
N ARG A 82 5.22 -5.62 26.19
CA ARG A 82 3.76 -5.62 26.36
C ARG A 82 3.10 -6.85 25.75
N LEU A 83 3.49 -7.23 24.54
CA LEU A 83 2.97 -8.45 23.91
C LEU A 83 3.35 -9.69 24.72
N ILE A 84 4.60 -9.78 25.20
CA ILE A 84 5.06 -10.88 26.04
C ILE A 84 4.27 -10.97 27.35
N LYS A 85 3.94 -9.84 27.98
CA LYS A 85 3.05 -9.80 29.13
C LYS A 85 1.69 -10.40 28.80
N ALA A 86 1.10 -10.02 27.67
CA ALA A 86 -0.19 -10.56 27.22
C ALA A 86 -0.14 -12.08 26.99
N LEU A 87 0.95 -12.59 26.38
CA LEU A 87 1.18 -14.01 26.20
C LEU A 87 1.25 -14.76 27.54
N THR A 88 2.04 -14.24 28.49
CA THR A 88 2.28 -14.88 29.78
C THR A 88 1.00 -14.91 30.63
N GLN A 89 0.20 -13.85 30.56
CA GLN A 89 -1.03 -13.70 31.33
C GLN A 89 -2.27 -14.26 30.59
N LYS A 90 -2.10 -14.76 29.36
CA LYS A 90 -3.18 -15.22 28.48
C LYS A 90 -4.32 -14.20 28.35
N GLU A 91 -3.94 -12.97 28.12
CA GLU A 91 -4.86 -11.86 28.00
C GLU A 91 -5.72 -11.96 26.72
N ASN A 92 -6.91 -11.34 26.77
CA ASN A 92 -7.74 -11.18 25.58
C ASN A 92 -7.13 -10.10 24.67
N ILE A 93 -6.74 -10.50 23.48
CA ILE A 93 -6.12 -9.64 22.47
C ILE A 93 -7.10 -9.41 21.31
N CYS A 94 -7.20 -8.17 20.86
CA CYS A 94 -7.84 -7.84 19.59
C CYS A 94 -6.81 -7.31 18.60
N ILE A 95 -6.81 -7.81 17.38
CA ILE A 95 -6.09 -7.22 16.24
C ILE A 95 -7.08 -6.36 15.47
N PHE A 96 -6.85 -5.05 15.46
CA PHE A 96 -7.58 -4.10 14.63
C PHE A 96 -6.75 -3.84 13.37
N ALA A 97 -7.28 -4.17 12.19
CA ALA A 97 -6.53 -4.10 10.93
C ALA A 97 -7.24 -3.23 9.90
N ASP A 98 -6.48 -2.62 8.99
CA ASP A 98 -7.06 -2.09 7.77
C ASP A 98 -7.58 -3.21 6.86
N TYR A 99 -8.45 -2.86 5.92
CA TYR A 99 -9.19 -3.77 5.04
C TYR A 99 -8.44 -4.15 3.75
N ASP A 100 -7.28 -3.59 3.49
CA ASP A 100 -6.49 -3.88 2.29
C ASP A 100 -5.49 -5.03 2.49
N VAL A 101 -4.61 -5.26 1.50
CA VAL A 101 -3.67 -6.38 1.57
C VAL A 101 -2.67 -6.20 2.70
N ASP A 102 -2.13 -4.99 2.92
CA ASP A 102 -1.11 -4.80 3.96
C ASP A 102 -1.71 -5.00 5.36
N GLY A 103 -2.88 -4.42 5.64
CA GLY A 103 -3.60 -4.61 6.89
C GLY A 103 -4.01 -6.07 7.12
N THR A 104 -4.60 -6.72 6.12
CA THR A 104 -5.05 -8.13 6.25
C THR A 104 -3.89 -9.12 6.36
N VAL A 105 -2.78 -8.87 5.67
CA VAL A 105 -1.54 -9.66 5.80
C VAL A 105 -0.92 -9.46 7.17
N SER A 106 -0.80 -8.22 7.64
CA SER A 106 -0.29 -7.87 8.97
C SER A 106 -1.07 -8.60 10.08
N ALA A 107 -2.39 -8.56 9.99
CA ALA A 107 -3.26 -9.30 10.90
C ALA A 107 -3.08 -10.80 10.79
N SER A 108 -2.92 -11.35 9.58
CA SER A 108 -2.71 -12.78 9.36
C SER A 108 -1.40 -13.29 9.96
N ILE A 109 -0.32 -12.49 9.82
CA ILE A 109 0.98 -12.82 10.45
C ILE A 109 0.86 -12.88 11.97
N LEU A 110 0.26 -11.86 12.59
CA LEU A 110 0.04 -11.82 14.02
C LEU A 110 -0.87 -12.97 14.50
N LEU A 111 -1.96 -13.24 13.79
CA LEU A 111 -2.88 -14.33 14.12
C LEU A 111 -2.17 -15.70 14.09
N LEU A 112 -1.41 -15.97 13.02
CA LEU A 112 -0.66 -17.22 12.88
C LEU A 112 0.42 -17.35 13.97
N TRP A 113 1.10 -16.24 14.29
CA TRP A 113 2.13 -16.20 15.30
C TRP A 113 1.54 -16.41 16.71
N LEU A 114 0.41 -15.77 17.04
CA LEU A 114 -0.27 -15.93 18.34
C LEU A 114 -0.87 -17.32 18.53
N LYS A 115 -1.38 -17.94 17.47
CA LYS A 115 -1.88 -19.32 17.51
C LYS A 115 -0.83 -20.35 17.97
N PHE A 116 0.46 -20.10 17.71
CA PHE A 116 1.53 -20.97 18.22
C PHE A 116 1.57 -21.01 19.77
N PHE A 117 1.08 -19.97 20.43
CA PHE A 117 0.98 -19.89 21.90
C PHE A 117 -0.42 -20.20 22.42
N ASP A 118 -1.25 -20.87 21.60
CA ASP A 118 -2.65 -21.21 21.93
C ASP A 118 -3.52 -19.98 22.22
N ILE A 119 -3.16 -18.83 21.65
CA ILE A 119 -3.94 -17.58 21.74
C ILE A 119 -4.64 -17.33 20.41
N THR A 120 -5.96 -17.21 20.47
CA THR A 120 -6.78 -16.84 19.31
C THR A 120 -7.29 -15.41 19.52
N PRO A 121 -6.68 -14.39 18.88
CA PRO A 121 -7.11 -13.03 19.04
C PRO A 121 -8.46 -12.77 18.36
N ASN A 122 -9.21 -11.80 18.86
CA ASN A 122 -10.34 -11.24 18.12
C ASN A 122 -9.79 -10.44 16.92
N ILE A 123 -10.45 -10.54 15.78
CA ILE A 123 -10.10 -9.76 14.58
C ILE A 123 -11.21 -8.76 14.31
N TYR A 124 -10.83 -7.49 14.23
CA TYR A 124 -11.73 -6.42 13.83
C TYR A 124 -11.16 -5.71 12.58
N ILE A 125 -11.98 -5.62 11.55
CA ILE A 125 -11.68 -4.85 10.33
C ILE A 125 -12.89 -3.94 10.12
N PRO A 126 -12.70 -2.60 10.02
CA PRO A 126 -13.80 -1.68 9.82
C PRO A 126 -14.42 -1.86 8.42
N ASP A 127 -15.74 -1.70 8.34
CA ASP A 127 -16.42 -1.66 7.05
C ASP A 127 -16.03 -0.37 6.32
N ARG A 128 -15.33 -0.51 5.20
CA ARG A 128 -14.83 0.61 4.38
C ARG A 128 -15.89 1.65 4.04
N ILE A 129 -17.13 1.21 3.81
CA ILE A 129 -18.23 2.08 3.34
C ILE A 129 -18.94 2.74 4.52
N LYS A 130 -19.20 1.99 5.58
CA LYS A 130 -19.97 2.46 6.75
C LYS A 130 -19.10 3.19 7.77
N GLU A 131 -17.92 2.64 8.05
CA GLU A 131 -17.04 3.11 9.12
C GLU A 131 -15.87 3.95 8.59
N GLY A 132 -15.41 3.70 7.35
CA GLY A 132 -14.28 4.38 6.76
C GLY A 132 -12.96 3.69 7.04
N TYR A 133 -11.87 4.45 7.05
CA TYR A 133 -10.51 3.97 7.29
C TYR A 133 -10.13 4.11 8.76
N GLY A 134 -9.50 3.06 9.30
CA GLY A 134 -8.85 3.07 10.60
C GLY A 134 -9.79 3.02 11.80
N PRO A 135 -9.22 3.12 13.03
CA PRO A 135 -9.96 3.06 14.28
C PRO A 135 -10.98 4.21 14.42
N ASN A 136 -12.22 3.87 14.73
CA ASN A 136 -13.26 4.81 15.10
C ASN A 136 -13.66 4.65 16.58
N VAL A 137 -14.21 5.71 17.18
CA VAL A 137 -14.50 5.79 18.62
C VAL A 137 -15.44 4.67 19.08
N SER A 138 -16.52 4.41 18.33
CA SER A 138 -17.53 3.40 18.71
C SER A 138 -16.99 1.99 18.64
N ALA A 139 -16.22 1.67 17.61
CA ALA A 139 -15.58 0.36 17.46
C ALA A 139 -14.54 0.12 18.57
N MET A 140 -13.67 1.10 18.83
CA MET A 140 -12.63 0.99 19.85
C MET A 140 -13.22 0.86 21.26
N GLU A 141 -14.30 1.59 21.58
CA GLU A 141 -15.02 1.41 22.84
C GLU A 141 -15.60 -0.02 22.98
N ALA A 142 -16.23 -0.53 21.93
CA ALA A 142 -16.84 -1.86 21.97
C ALA A 142 -15.78 -2.97 22.10
N ILE A 143 -14.62 -2.81 21.46
CA ILE A 143 -13.49 -3.74 21.51
C ILE A 143 -12.83 -3.70 22.91
N ALA A 144 -12.60 -2.52 23.46
CA ALA A 144 -11.93 -2.34 24.75
C ALA A 144 -12.67 -2.97 25.91
N LYS A 145 -14.01 -3.03 25.85
CA LYS A 145 -14.83 -3.71 26.87
C LYS A 145 -14.59 -5.23 26.98
N LYS A 146 -13.94 -5.84 25.98
CA LYS A 146 -13.74 -7.29 25.90
C LYS A 146 -12.27 -7.72 25.83
N ASN A 147 -11.37 -6.78 25.56
CA ASN A 147 -9.96 -7.07 25.32
C ASN A 147 -9.09 -6.11 26.14
N SER A 148 -8.05 -6.64 26.78
CA SER A 148 -7.07 -5.85 27.54
C SER A 148 -5.95 -5.29 26.69
N LEU A 149 -5.70 -5.88 25.51
CA LEU A 149 -4.73 -5.40 24.53
C LEU A 149 -5.37 -5.30 23.14
N ILE A 150 -5.24 -4.13 22.51
CA ILE A 150 -5.63 -3.90 21.13
C ILE A 150 -4.37 -3.62 20.32
N ILE A 151 -4.12 -4.40 19.27
CA ILE A 151 -3.00 -4.20 18.36
C ILE A 151 -3.57 -3.67 17.05
N CYS A 152 -3.34 -2.38 16.78
CA CYS A 152 -3.69 -1.76 15.51
C CYS A 152 -2.57 -2.05 14.51
N VAL A 153 -2.91 -2.58 13.34
CA VAL A 153 -1.97 -2.84 12.25
C VAL A 153 -2.40 -2.11 10.99
N ASP A 154 -1.45 -1.46 10.34
CA ASP A 154 -1.66 -0.68 9.11
C ASP A 154 -2.66 0.49 9.30
N CYS A 155 -2.80 0.93 10.52
CA CYS A 155 -3.65 2.05 10.92
C CYS A 155 -3.36 2.45 12.38
N GLY A 156 -3.87 3.58 12.80
CA GLY A 156 -3.84 3.97 14.21
C GLY A 156 -3.00 5.20 14.50
N THR A 157 -1.96 5.48 13.74
CA THR A 157 -1.03 6.59 14.00
C THR A 157 -1.71 7.97 14.08
N ALA A 158 -2.84 8.19 13.43
CA ALA A 158 -3.61 9.43 13.47
C ALA A 158 -4.94 9.30 14.24
N SER A 159 -5.17 8.21 14.99
CA SER A 159 -6.48 7.86 15.57
C SER A 159 -6.63 8.31 17.04
N HIS A 160 -6.34 9.60 17.33
CA HIS A 160 -6.25 10.14 18.68
C HIS A 160 -7.47 9.86 19.56
N GLN A 161 -8.66 10.23 19.10
CA GLN A 161 -9.90 10.09 19.90
C GLN A 161 -10.29 8.62 20.10
N ALA A 162 -10.10 7.79 19.08
CA ALA A 162 -10.44 6.37 19.12
C ALA A 162 -9.52 5.61 20.09
N ILE A 163 -8.21 5.87 20.04
CA ILE A 163 -7.23 5.26 20.94
C ILE A 163 -7.48 5.71 22.40
N LYS A 164 -7.65 7.03 22.61
CA LYS A 164 -7.99 7.56 23.93
C LYS A 164 -9.24 6.88 24.51
N LYS A 165 -10.28 6.69 23.67
CA LYS A 165 -11.51 6.02 24.09
C LYS A 165 -11.28 4.58 24.52
N ALA A 166 -10.44 3.83 23.81
CA ALA A 166 -10.09 2.46 24.23
C ALA A 166 -9.37 2.44 25.58
N MET A 167 -8.41 3.34 25.78
CA MET A 167 -7.68 3.43 27.05
C MET A 167 -8.56 3.85 28.24
N GLU A 168 -9.52 4.76 28.03
CA GLU A 168 -10.52 5.12 29.04
C GLU A 168 -11.35 3.90 29.50
N HIS A 169 -11.47 2.85 28.66
CA HIS A 169 -12.14 1.59 28.99
C HIS A 169 -11.20 0.49 29.47
N GLY A 170 -9.94 0.84 29.77
CA GLY A 170 -8.96 -0.06 30.40
C GLY A 170 -8.19 -0.95 29.45
N ALA A 171 -8.35 -0.81 28.12
CA ALA A 171 -7.53 -1.52 27.15
C ALA A 171 -6.25 -0.74 26.85
N GLU A 172 -5.11 -1.40 26.82
CA GLU A 172 -3.86 -0.84 26.31
C GLU A 172 -3.80 -1.01 24.79
N VAL A 173 -3.29 0.01 24.08
CA VAL A 173 -3.23 0.03 22.63
C VAL A 173 -1.79 0.03 22.15
N LEU A 174 -1.47 -0.88 21.25
CA LEU A 174 -0.21 -0.98 20.52
C LEU A 174 -0.48 -0.69 19.04
N VAL A 175 0.28 0.21 18.44
CA VAL A 175 0.15 0.58 17.02
C VAL A 175 1.38 0.09 16.25
N LEU A 176 1.16 -0.68 15.19
CA LEU A 176 2.17 -1.14 14.22
C LEU A 176 1.75 -0.60 12.86
N ASP A 177 2.31 0.54 12.47
CA ASP A 177 1.82 1.32 11.33
C ASP A 177 2.99 1.88 10.51
N HIS A 178 2.71 2.41 9.33
CA HIS A 178 3.68 3.04 8.44
C HIS A 178 3.14 4.31 7.77
N HIS A 179 1.94 4.74 8.13
CA HIS A 179 1.35 5.97 7.61
C HIS A 179 2.04 7.20 8.18
N ILE A 180 1.97 8.31 7.44
CA ILE A 180 2.56 9.58 7.87
C ILE A 180 1.95 9.98 9.21
N ALA A 181 2.82 10.23 10.19
CA ALA A 181 2.43 10.65 11.52
C ALA A 181 2.18 12.16 11.57
N ASP A 182 1.20 12.56 12.36
CA ASP A 182 0.98 13.96 12.72
C ASP A 182 2.11 14.47 13.65
N GLU A 183 2.10 15.77 13.94
CA GLU A 183 3.07 16.38 14.86
C GLU A 183 2.94 15.82 16.28
N HIS A 184 1.72 15.56 16.70
CA HIS A 184 1.40 14.92 17.97
C HIS A 184 0.89 13.52 17.71
N LEU A 185 1.40 12.54 18.45
CA LEU A 185 0.96 11.15 18.37
C LEU A 185 -0.23 10.91 19.32
N PRO A 186 -1.09 9.91 19.04
CA PRO A 186 -2.10 9.45 19.99
C PRO A 186 -1.45 8.94 21.31
N GLU A 187 -2.21 9.01 22.40
CA GLU A 187 -1.81 8.47 23.71
C GLU A 187 -1.92 6.93 23.74
N ALA A 188 -1.26 6.21 22.82
CA ALA A 188 -1.16 4.77 22.86
C ALA A 188 -0.01 4.33 23.78
N LEU A 189 -0.04 3.07 24.23
CA LEU A 189 1.07 2.51 25.03
C LEU A 189 2.39 2.49 24.26
N ALA A 190 2.32 2.12 22.99
CA ALA A 190 3.47 2.15 22.08
C ALA A 190 2.99 2.38 20.64
N ILE A 191 3.75 3.15 19.87
CA ILE A 191 3.50 3.42 18.45
C ILE A 191 4.78 3.13 17.69
N ILE A 192 4.85 1.96 17.08
CA ILE A 192 5.97 1.53 16.25
C ILE A 192 5.65 1.90 14.81
N ASN A 193 6.25 3.00 14.36
CA ASN A 193 6.02 3.54 13.03
C ASN A 193 7.28 4.29 12.56
N PRO A 194 7.95 3.83 11.49
CA PRO A 194 9.19 4.44 11.01
C PRO A 194 9.00 5.83 10.37
N LYS A 195 7.75 6.29 10.19
CA LYS A 195 7.45 7.64 9.68
C LYS A 195 7.07 8.63 10.77
N ARG A 196 7.34 8.30 12.03
CA ARG A 196 7.27 9.26 13.14
C ARG A 196 8.38 10.30 12.99
N LYS A 197 8.12 11.53 13.40
CA LYS A 197 9.13 12.61 13.36
C LYS A 197 10.34 12.38 14.27
N ASP A 198 10.15 11.63 15.33
CA ASP A 198 11.17 11.29 16.32
C ASP A 198 11.82 9.91 16.04
N ASP A 199 11.44 9.20 14.99
CA ASP A 199 12.10 7.98 14.55
C ASP A 199 13.33 8.30 13.70
N SER A 200 14.41 7.60 13.95
CA SER A 200 15.69 7.74 13.24
C SER A 200 16.18 6.43 12.63
N SER A 201 15.28 5.47 12.46
CA SER A 201 15.61 4.13 11.96
C SER A 201 15.98 4.09 10.48
N GLU A 202 15.62 5.10 9.70
CA GLU A 202 15.72 5.13 8.23
C GLU A 202 14.93 3.99 7.55
N LEU A 203 13.86 3.51 8.19
CA LEU A 203 13.00 2.42 7.69
C LEU A 203 11.64 2.92 7.17
N ASP A 204 11.53 4.20 6.86
CA ASP A 204 10.31 4.88 6.39
C ASP A 204 9.73 4.31 5.09
N TYR A 205 10.50 3.49 4.39
CA TYR A 205 10.10 2.78 3.17
C TYR A 205 9.36 1.45 3.43
N LEU A 206 9.21 1.00 4.69
CA LEU A 206 8.49 -0.25 5.01
C LEU A 206 6.97 -0.09 4.88
N CYS A 207 6.29 -1.18 4.52
CA CYS A 207 4.85 -1.36 4.72
C CYS A 207 4.55 -1.88 6.14
N ALA A 208 3.29 -1.89 6.57
CA ALA A 208 2.93 -2.33 7.92
C ALA A 208 3.29 -3.80 8.20
N ALA A 209 3.15 -4.70 7.22
CA ALA A 209 3.59 -6.09 7.38
C ALA A 209 5.11 -6.21 7.59
N GLY A 210 5.90 -5.31 7.00
CA GLY A 210 7.34 -5.20 7.26
C GLY A 210 7.62 -4.76 8.70
N VAL A 211 6.88 -3.78 9.22
CA VAL A 211 6.97 -3.34 10.62
C VAL A 211 6.56 -4.46 11.57
N VAL A 212 5.46 -5.15 11.30
CA VAL A 212 5.01 -6.34 12.07
C VAL A 212 6.08 -7.43 12.08
N PHE A 213 6.73 -7.69 10.94
CA PHE A 213 7.81 -8.67 10.87
C PHE A 213 8.97 -8.31 11.79
N ILE A 214 9.47 -7.05 11.73
CA ILE A 214 10.55 -6.58 12.60
C ILE A 214 10.12 -6.60 14.08
N PHE A 215 8.88 -6.23 14.38
CA PHE A 215 8.31 -6.33 15.72
C PHE A 215 8.35 -7.77 16.25
N LEU A 216 7.96 -8.75 15.46
CA LEU A 216 8.03 -10.16 15.85
C LEU A 216 9.48 -10.66 15.97
N VAL A 217 10.43 -10.10 15.23
CA VAL A 217 11.87 -10.35 15.46
C VAL A 217 12.29 -9.88 16.85
N ALA A 218 11.88 -8.66 17.27
CA ALA A 218 12.17 -8.16 18.62
C ALA A 218 11.56 -9.06 19.71
N VAL A 219 10.27 -9.38 19.57
CA VAL A 219 9.57 -10.28 20.52
C VAL A 219 10.26 -11.63 20.61
N SER A 220 10.63 -12.24 19.47
CA SER A 220 11.31 -13.54 19.44
C SER A 220 12.72 -13.49 20.04
N ARG A 221 13.40 -12.34 19.99
CA ARG A 221 14.69 -12.14 20.67
C ARG A 221 14.50 -12.24 22.18
N ILE A 222 13.54 -11.53 22.75
CA ILE A 222 13.24 -11.58 24.21
C ILE A 222 12.78 -12.99 24.62
N LEU A 223 11.91 -13.63 23.82
CA LEU A 223 11.48 -15.01 24.12
C LEU A 223 12.66 -15.99 24.15
N ARG A 224 13.61 -15.85 23.23
CA ARG A 224 14.83 -16.68 23.19
C ARG A 224 15.71 -16.46 24.44
N GLU A 225 15.88 -15.22 24.88
CA GLU A 225 16.59 -14.89 26.12
C GLU A 225 15.92 -15.52 27.35
N ARG A 226 14.58 -15.60 27.33
CA ARG A 226 13.79 -16.29 28.36
C ARG A 226 13.66 -17.80 28.14
N GLN A 227 14.36 -18.37 27.15
CA GLN A 227 14.32 -19.79 26.78
C GLN A 227 12.91 -20.28 26.39
N ILE A 228 12.05 -19.40 25.91
CA ILE A 228 10.71 -19.72 25.41
C ILE A 228 10.78 -19.91 23.89
N ARG A 229 10.24 -21.06 23.44
CA ARG A 229 10.18 -21.36 22.00
C ARG A 229 9.19 -20.42 21.29
N SER A 230 9.56 -19.95 20.10
CA SER A 230 8.71 -19.14 19.23
C SER A 230 8.64 -19.71 17.82
N PRO A 231 7.65 -19.32 17.00
CA PRO A 231 7.60 -19.71 15.60
C PRO A 231 8.81 -19.26 14.81
N GLU A 232 9.11 -19.95 13.71
CA GLU A 232 10.11 -19.54 12.75
C GLU A 232 9.58 -18.36 11.93
N ILE A 233 10.05 -17.14 12.21
CA ILE A 233 9.55 -15.90 11.62
C ILE A 233 9.78 -15.86 10.11
N ILE A 234 10.88 -16.45 9.62
CA ILE A 234 11.22 -16.46 8.18
C ILE A 234 10.10 -17.10 7.36
N SER A 235 9.34 -18.02 7.92
CA SER A 235 8.20 -18.66 7.25
C SER A 235 7.07 -17.71 6.86
N PHE A 236 7.05 -16.47 7.39
CA PHE A 236 6.06 -15.44 7.06
C PHE A 236 6.51 -14.49 5.93
N LEU A 237 7.72 -14.65 5.41
CA LEU A 237 8.22 -13.75 4.37
C LEU A 237 7.44 -13.84 3.05
N ASP A 238 6.76 -14.94 2.76
CA ASP A 238 5.81 -15.04 1.65
C ASP A 238 4.67 -14.02 1.78
N LEU A 239 4.15 -13.86 2.98
CA LEU A 239 3.12 -12.87 3.32
C LEU A 239 3.69 -11.45 3.29
N VAL A 240 4.86 -11.22 3.91
CA VAL A 240 5.52 -9.90 3.91
C VAL A 240 5.83 -9.44 2.48
N ALA A 241 6.30 -10.34 1.61
CA ALA A 241 6.53 -10.01 0.20
C ALA A 241 5.24 -9.60 -0.53
N LEU A 242 4.15 -10.32 -0.27
CA LEU A 242 2.85 -9.99 -0.84
C LEU A 242 2.39 -8.58 -0.42
N ALA A 243 2.46 -8.26 0.86
CA ALA A 243 2.08 -6.95 1.38
C ALA A 243 2.99 -5.84 0.84
N THR A 244 4.31 -6.03 0.89
CA THR A 244 5.30 -5.06 0.39
C THR A 244 5.05 -4.68 -1.08
N VAL A 245 4.73 -5.67 -1.93
CA VAL A 245 4.43 -5.41 -3.34
C VAL A 245 3.05 -4.80 -3.52
N ALA A 246 2.06 -5.24 -2.75
CA ALA A 246 0.68 -4.77 -2.86
C ALA A 246 0.50 -3.32 -2.42
N ASP A 247 1.24 -2.89 -1.40
CA ASP A 247 1.23 -1.52 -0.88
C ASP A 247 2.09 -0.54 -1.72
N VAL A 248 2.77 -1.07 -2.75
CA VAL A 248 3.57 -0.28 -3.72
C VAL A 248 4.69 0.53 -3.04
N VAL A 249 5.21 0.05 -1.93
CA VAL A 249 6.37 0.68 -1.27
C VAL A 249 7.66 0.41 -2.06
N PRO A 250 8.68 1.29 -1.94
CA PRO A 250 9.92 1.14 -2.69
C PRO A 250 10.63 -0.20 -2.43
N LEU A 251 11.01 -0.91 -3.50
CA LEU A 251 11.73 -2.19 -3.41
C LEU A 251 13.25 -1.95 -3.29
N ILE A 252 13.64 -1.30 -2.20
CA ILE A 252 15.03 -0.97 -1.84
C ILE A 252 15.42 -1.67 -0.54
N LYS A 253 16.70 -1.77 -0.27
CA LYS A 253 17.27 -2.25 1.01
C LYS A 253 16.51 -3.49 1.54
N LEU A 254 15.93 -3.38 2.75
CA LEU A 254 15.24 -4.49 3.42
C LEU A 254 13.96 -4.96 2.70
N ASN A 255 13.17 -4.05 2.09
CA ASN A 255 12.01 -4.43 1.30
C ASN A 255 12.39 -5.35 0.13
N ARG A 256 13.51 -5.04 -0.54
CA ARG A 256 14.00 -5.88 -1.63
C ARG A 256 14.42 -7.25 -1.12
N ALA A 257 15.04 -7.34 0.06
CA ALA A 257 15.37 -8.61 0.70
C ALA A 257 14.12 -9.40 1.10
N PHE A 258 13.12 -8.75 1.68
CA PHE A 258 11.83 -9.38 2.01
C PHE A 258 11.17 -9.97 0.78
N VAL A 259 11.06 -9.20 -0.30
CA VAL A 259 10.43 -9.66 -1.53
C VAL A 259 11.23 -10.80 -2.17
N THR A 260 12.55 -10.67 -2.27
CA THR A 260 13.41 -11.71 -2.86
C THR A 260 13.31 -13.03 -2.09
N GLN A 261 13.36 -12.99 -0.76
CA GLN A 261 13.24 -14.20 0.06
C GLN A 261 11.81 -14.74 0.10
N GLY A 262 10.82 -13.85 0.19
CA GLY A 262 9.41 -14.24 0.20
C GLY A 262 8.98 -14.93 -1.10
N LEU A 263 9.43 -14.44 -2.25
CA LEU A 263 9.20 -15.11 -3.54
C LEU A 263 9.82 -16.52 -3.57
N LYS A 264 11.03 -16.71 -3.00
CA LYS A 264 11.64 -18.04 -2.87
C LYS A 264 10.80 -18.97 -1.98
N ILE A 265 10.33 -18.48 -0.82
CA ILE A 265 9.48 -19.27 0.08
C ILE A 265 8.16 -19.63 -0.62
N LEU A 266 7.58 -18.70 -1.36
CA LEU A 266 6.34 -18.91 -2.09
C LEU A 266 6.45 -20.05 -3.12
N THR A 267 7.65 -20.28 -3.71
CA THR A 267 7.87 -21.42 -4.63
C THR A 267 7.75 -22.79 -3.96
N HIS A 268 7.94 -22.87 -2.63
CA HIS A 268 7.76 -24.13 -1.87
C HIS A 268 6.30 -24.51 -1.66
N ARG A 269 5.36 -23.57 -1.94
CA ARG A 269 3.91 -23.83 -1.90
C ARG A 269 3.40 -24.37 -0.55
N ASN A 270 3.97 -23.90 0.56
CA ASN A 270 3.68 -24.42 1.90
C ASN A 270 2.41 -23.83 2.56
N ARG A 271 1.87 -22.72 2.02
CA ARG A 271 0.70 -22.02 2.55
C ARG A 271 -0.53 -22.29 1.68
N PRO A 272 -1.48 -23.16 2.12
CA PRO A 272 -2.62 -23.58 1.31
C PRO A 272 -3.42 -22.43 0.70
N GLY A 273 -3.63 -21.34 1.47
CA GLY A 273 -4.37 -20.16 0.99
C GLY A 273 -3.69 -19.45 -0.17
N LEU A 274 -2.37 -19.20 -0.09
CA LEU A 274 -1.63 -18.58 -1.20
C LEU A 274 -1.52 -19.53 -2.40
N VAL A 275 -1.35 -20.82 -2.15
CA VAL A 275 -1.31 -21.84 -3.21
C VAL A 275 -2.62 -21.87 -3.97
N ALA A 276 -3.75 -21.92 -3.29
CA ALA A 276 -5.06 -21.90 -3.92
C ALA A 276 -5.27 -20.64 -4.76
N LEU A 277 -4.83 -19.48 -4.26
CA LEU A 277 -4.98 -18.20 -4.97
C LEU A 277 -4.08 -18.10 -6.21
N ILE A 278 -2.86 -18.65 -6.15
CA ILE A 278 -1.93 -18.75 -7.28
C ILE A 278 -2.50 -19.63 -8.37
N ASP A 279 -3.07 -20.79 -7.99
CA ASP A 279 -3.68 -21.73 -8.93
C ASP A 279 -4.95 -21.13 -9.57
N GLU A 280 -5.81 -20.49 -8.77
CA GLU A 280 -7.01 -19.79 -9.23
C GLU A 280 -6.67 -18.62 -10.18
N ALA A 281 -5.54 -17.96 -9.96
CA ALA A 281 -5.04 -16.92 -10.85
C ALA A 281 -4.40 -17.47 -12.14
N GLY A 282 -4.28 -18.78 -12.29
CA GLY A 282 -3.70 -19.45 -13.47
C GLY A 282 -2.19 -19.27 -13.60
N ILE A 283 -1.48 -19.01 -12.51
CA ILE A 283 -0.02 -18.81 -12.51
C ILE A 283 0.67 -20.16 -12.54
N LYS A 284 1.27 -20.50 -13.70
CA LYS A 284 1.97 -21.77 -13.93
C LYS A 284 3.49 -21.68 -13.78
N SER A 285 4.04 -20.48 -13.81
CA SER A 285 5.46 -20.20 -13.61
C SER A 285 5.78 -19.89 -12.15
N GLN A 286 7.05 -19.70 -11.83
CA GLN A 286 7.44 -19.19 -10.53
C GLN A 286 6.81 -17.80 -10.29
N PRO A 287 6.22 -17.56 -9.10
CA PRO A 287 5.66 -16.26 -8.76
C PRO A 287 6.72 -15.16 -8.85
N THR A 288 6.30 -14.00 -9.34
CA THR A 288 7.10 -12.77 -9.43
C THR A 288 6.38 -11.62 -8.77
N THR A 289 7.05 -10.47 -8.63
CA THR A 289 6.43 -9.23 -8.16
C THR A 289 5.20 -8.84 -8.98
N TYR A 290 5.25 -9.05 -10.31
CA TYR A 290 4.09 -8.84 -11.19
C TYR A 290 2.88 -9.68 -10.76
N HIS A 291 3.09 -10.96 -10.50
CA HIS A 291 2.03 -11.86 -10.06
C HIS A 291 1.44 -11.41 -8.71
N LEU A 292 2.28 -11.00 -7.76
CA LEU A 292 1.84 -10.49 -6.46
C LEU A 292 1.00 -9.21 -6.61
N GLY A 293 1.51 -8.22 -7.33
CA GLY A 293 0.87 -6.90 -7.44
C GLY A 293 -0.36 -6.86 -8.34
N TYR A 294 -0.35 -7.62 -9.46
CA TYR A 294 -1.40 -7.50 -10.48
C TYR A 294 -2.37 -8.68 -10.53
N LEU A 295 -2.01 -9.85 -9.99
CA LEU A 295 -2.89 -11.01 -10.01
C LEU A 295 -3.39 -11.39 -8.61
N ILE A 296 -2.51 -11.45 -7.60
CA ILE A 296 -2.85 -11.91 -6.25
C ILE A 296 -3.48 -10.79 -5.42
N ALA A 297 -2.79 -9.67 -5.24
CA ALA A 297 -3.26 -8.56 -4.42
C ALA A 297 -4.65 -8.01 -4.82
N PRO A 298 -5.00 -7.85 -6.12
CA PRO A 298 -6.34 -7.39 -6.50
C PRO A 298 -7.48 -8.33 -6.10
N ARG A 299 -7.22 -9.66 -6.00
CA ARG A 299 -8.21 -10.65 -5.56
C ARG A 299 -8.48 -10.50 -4.06
N ILE A 300 -7.43 -10.34 -3.26
CA ILE A 300 -7.52 -10.09 -1.82
C ILE A 300 -8.24 -8.76 -1.55
N ASN A 301 -7.81 -7.69 -2.23
CA ASN A 301 -8.41 -6.37 -2.10
C ASN A 301 -9.89 -6.29 -2.53
N ALA A 302 -10.36 -7.25 -3.36
CA ALA A 302 -11.75 -7.28 -3.79
C ALA A 302 -12.71 -7.55 -2.63
N ALA A 303 -12.30 -8.31 -1.61
CA ALA A 303 -13.08 -8.55 -0.40
C ALA A 303 -13.40 -7.24 0.34
N GLY A 304 -12.40 -6.42 0.67
CA GLY A 304 -12.58 -5.14 1.35
C GLY A 304 -13.32 -4.07 0.52
N ARG A 305 -13.53 -4.32 -0.78
CA ARG A 305 -14.26 -3.41 -1.67
C ARG A 305 -15.73 -3.79 -1.85
N LEU A 306 -16.05 -5.08 -1.91
CA LEU A 306 -17.38 -5.58 -2.29
C LEU A 306 -18.02 -6.50 -1.24
N ALA A 307 -17.27 -6.96 -0.23
CA ALA A 307 -17.70 -7.90 0.78
C ALA A 307 -16.99 -7.63 2.13
N ASP A 308 -16.81 -8.65 2.94
CA ASP A 308 -16.08 -8.58 4.23
C ASP A 308 -14.58 -8.88 3.98
N ALA A 309 -13.70 -7.95 4.38
CA ALA A 309 -12.26 -8.11 4.27
C ALA A 309 -11.71 -9.30 5.09
N LYS A 310 -12.47 -9.84 6.05
CA LYS A 310 -12.10 -11.04 6.81
C LYS A 310 -11.92 -12.28 5.93
N PHE A 311 -12.54 -12.35 4.74
CA PHE A 311 -12.27 -13.43 3.78
C PHE A 311 -10.79 -13.50 3.38
N ALA A 312 -10.09 -12.36 3.31
CA ALA A 312 -8.67 -12.33 3.06
C ALA A 312 -7.87 -13.01 4.19
N ILE A 313 -8.15 -12.64 5.45
CA ILE A 313 -7.48 -13.26 6.61
C ILE A 313 -7.82 -14.75 6.69
N GLN A 314 -9.09 -15.12 6.48
CA GLN A 314 -9.50 -16.53 6.45
C GLN A 314 -8.68 -17.32 5.44
N LEU A 315 -8.51 -16.81 4.21
CA LEU A 315 -7.70 -17.47 3.18
C LEU A 315 -6.24 -17.60 3.59
N LEU A 316 -5.62 -16.47 4.02
CA LEU A 316 -4.18 -16.41 4.31
C LEU A 316 -3.77 -17.26 5.52
N THR A 317 -4.72 -17.58 6.40
CA THR A 317 -4.49 -18.37 7.61
C THR A 317 -5.08 -19.79 7.56
N GLU A 318 -5.70 -20.15 6.41
CA GLU A 318 -6.32 -21.47 6.22
C GLU A 318 -5.24 -22.56 6.08
N THR A 319 -5.49 -23.69 6.74
CA THR A 319 -4.61 -24.87 6.72
C THR A 319 -5.16 -26.03 5.88
N SER A 320 -6.47 -26.05 5.65
CA SER A 320 -7.13 -27.03 4.79
C SER A 320 -7.06 -26.62 3.32
N GLU A 321 -6.48 -27.45 2.47
CA GLU A 321 -6.45 -27.20 1.02
C GLU A 321 -7.85 -27.08 0.41
N GLN A 322 -8.80 -27.90 0.88
CA GLN A 322 -10.17 -27.88 0.39
C GLN A 322 -10.86 -26.56 0.70
N ASN A 323 -10.75 -26.07 1.95
CA ASN A 323 -11.31 -24.80 2.34
C ASN A 323 -10.60 -23.62 1.64
N ALA A 324 -9.27 -23.69 1.52
CA ALA A 324 -8.49 -22.68 0.81
C ALA A 324 -8.95 -22.52 -0.65
N LYS A 325 -9.18 -23.62 -1.37
CA LYS A 325 -9.72 -23.59 -2.74
C LYS A 325 -11.11 -22.93 -2.80
N LYS A 326 -11.99 -23.24 -1.83
CA LYS A 326 -13.31 -22.63 -1.77
C LYS A 326 -13.26 -21.12 -1.57
N VAL A 327 -12.51 -20.66 -0.56
CA VAL A 327 -12.39 -19.21 -0.27
C VAL A 327 -11.65 -18.48 -1.40
N SER A 328 -10.66 -19.12 -2.02
CA SER A 328 -9.97 -18.57 -3.18
C SER A 328 -10.89 -18.34 -4.39
N ALA A 329 -11.77 -19.29 -4.67
CA ALA A 329 -12.78 -19.14 -5.72
C ALA A 329 -13.75 -17.98 -5.42
N GLU A 330 -14.21 -17.84 -4.18
CA GLU A 330 -15.07 -16.72 -3.76
C GLU A 330 -14.37 -15.37 -3.96
N LEU A 331 -13.09 -15.25 -3.58
CA LEU A 331 -12.29 -14.03 -3.81
C LEU A 331 -12.08 -13.73 -5.29
N ASN A 332 -11.91 -14.76 -6.12
CA ASN A 332 -11.80 -14.59 -7.57
C ASN A 332 -13.10 -14.09 -8.18
N GLU A 333 -14.25 -14.62 -7.77
CA GLU A 333 -15.57 -14.12 -8.19
C GLU A 333 -15.78 -12.65 -7.78
N LEU A 334 -15.42 -12.29 -6.55
CA LEU A 334 -15.47 -10.89 -6.09
C LEU A 334 -14.58 -9.99 -6.95
N ASN A 335 -13.38 -10.46 -7.32
CA ASN A 335 -12.47 -9.69 -8.17
C ASN A 335 -13.02 -9.54 -9.61
N ILE A 336 -13.64 -10.58 -10.18
CA ILE A 336 -14.31 -10.51 -11.48
C ILE A 336 -15.45 -9.48 -11.42
N LYS A 337 -16.31 -9.55 -10.40
CA LYS A 337 -17.40 -8.60 -10.18
C LYS A 337 -16.87 -7.16 -9.99
N ARG A 338 -15.81 -6.98 -9.21
CA ARG A 338 -15.18 -5.68 -9.02
C ARG A 338 -14.69 -5.10 -10.36
N ARG A 339 -14.03 -5.90 -11.20
CA ARG A 339 -13.56 -5.47 -12.54
C ARG A 339 -14.71 -5.09 -13.47
N SER A 340 -15.83 -5.82 -13.44
CA SER A 340 -17.02 -5.48 -14.22
C SER A 340 -17.60 -4.13 -13.79
N LEU A 341 -17.79 -3.94 -12.48
CA LEU A 341 -18.28 -2.66 -11.93
C LEU A 341 -17.32 -1.50 -12.22
N GLU A 342 -16.00 -1.73 -12.11
CA GLU A 342 -14.99 -0.74 -12.47
C GLU A 342 -15.11 -0.30 -13.92
N ASN A 343 -15.21 -1.24 -14.86
CA ASN A 343 -15.34 -0.94 -16.29
C ASN A 343 -16.63 -0.21 -16.62
N GLU A 344 -17.75 -0.61 -16.03
CA GLU A 344 -19.05 0.05 -16.20
C GLU A 344 -18.98 1.52 -15.76
N VAL A 345 -18.51 1.76 -14.53
CA VAL A 345 -18.39 3.12 -13.98
C VAL A 345 -17.37 3.93 -14.76
N LEU A 346 -16.24 3.34 -15.17
CA LEU A 346 -15.20 4.02 -15.94
C LEU A 346 -15.73 4.49 -17.31
N ASN A 347 -16.43 3.61 -18.03
CA ASN A 347 -16.99 3.96 -19.34
C ASN A 347 -18.03 5.08 -19.22
N ALA A 348 -18.93 5.00 -18.23
CA ALA A 348 -19.89 6.04 -17.95
C ALA A 348 -19.21 7.37 -17.57
N ALA A 349 -18.17 7.31 -16.72
CA ALA A 349 -17.41 8.48 -16.31
C ALA A 349 -16.68 9.16 -17.47
N ILE A 350 -16.04 8.38 -18.35
CA ILE A 350 -15.37 8.90 -19.55
C ILE A 350 -16.39 9.58 -20.47
N ALA A 351 -17.53 8.95 -20.74
CA ALA A 351 -18.57 9.54 -21.57
C ALA A 351 -19.05 10.90 -21.03
N ILE A 352 -19.22 11.04 -19.70
CA ILE A 352 -19.59 12.31 -19.07
C ILE A 352 -18.49 13.37 -19.26
N VAL A 353 -17.22 13.00 -19.09
CA VAL A 353 -16.10 13.96 -19.24
C VAL A 353 -15.97 14.42 -20.69
N GLU A 354 -16.09 13.53 -21.66
CA GLU A 354 -15.92 13.82 -23.08
C GLU A 354 -17.07 14.69 -23.67
N THR A 355 -18.22 14.79 -22.98
CA THR A 355 -19.29 15.73 -23.35
C THR A 355 -19.04 17.16 -22.86
N LYS A 356 -18.06 17.38 -21.97
CA LYS A 356 -17.73 18.73 -21.46
C LYS A 356 -16.78 19.44 -22.42
N ASP A 357 -17.23 20.53 -22.99
CA ASP A 357 -16.52 21.31 -24.05
C ASP A 357 -15.44 22.24 -23.48
N GLU A 358 -14.78 21.91 -22.37
CA GLU A 358 -13.86 22.79 -21.65
C GLU A 358 -12.39 22.56 -22.01
N LYS A 359 -11.76 23.57 -22.63
CA LYS A 359 -10.34 23.54 -23.10
C LYS A 359 -9.29 23.72 -22.00
N ASN A 360 -9.65 24.07 -20.76
CA ASN A 360 -8.70 24.33 -19.66
C ASN A 360 -9.18 23.68 -18.37
N ILE A 361 -9.11 22.36 -18.30
CA ILE A 361 -9.52 21.60 -17.12
C ILE A 361 -8.33 21.48 -16.16
N HIS A 362 -8.47 22.02 -14.94
CA HIS A 362 -7.52 21.82 -13.83
C HIS A 362 -7.92 20.65 -12.93
N LEU A 363 -9.14 20.14 -13.11
CA LEU A 363 -9.75 19.07 -12.34
C LEU A 363 -10.76 18.34 -13.22
N THR A 364 -10.69 17.04 -13.25
CA THR A 364 -11.75 16.19 -13.82
C THR A 364 -12.62 15.68 -12.69
N TRP A 365 -13.93 15.93 -12.75
CA TRP A 365 -14.85 15.33 -11.80
C TRP A 365 -16.13 14.84 -12.43
N VAL A 366 -16.65 13.77 -11.88
CA VAL A 366 -17.91 13.14 -12.32
C VAL A 366 -18.67 12.61 -11.11
N ALA A 367 -20.00 12.55 -11.24
CA ALA A 367 -20.89 11.99 -10.25
C ALA A 367 -21.90 11.07 -10.93
N GLY A 368 -22.20 9.95 -10.31
CA GLY A 368 -23.20 9.02 -10.80
C GLY A 368 -24.03 8.42 -9.68
N HIS A 369 -25.32 8.23 -9.96
CA HIS A 369 -26.21 7.52 -9.04
C HIS A 369 -25.94 6.02 -9.10
N ASN A 370 -25.99 5.38 -7.94
CA ASN A 370 -25.81 3.93 -7.78
C ASN A 370 -24.43 3.39 -8.21
N TRP A 371 -23.42 4.23 -8.42
CA TRP A 371 -22.05 3.77 -8.59
C TRP A 371 -21.55 3.16 -7.28
N HIS A 372 -20.91 2.00 -7.36
CA HIS A 372 -20.48 1.32 -6.15
C HIS A 372 -19.30 2.06 -5.50
N PRO A 373 -19.41 2.48 -4.20
CA PRO A 373 -18.36 3.25 -3.53
C PRO A 373 -16.98 2.54 -3.49
N GLY A 374 -16.97 1.22 -3.50
CA GLY A 374 -15.74 0.41 -3.50
C GLY A 374 -14.88 0.55 -4.77
N VAL A 375 -15.44 1.04 -5.90
CA VAL A 375 -14.70 1.15 -7.17
C VAL A 375 -14.38 2.60 -7.58
N ILE A 376 -15.08 3.61 -7.03
CA ILE A 376 -14.90 5.01 -7.46
C ILE A 376 -13.45 5.50 -7.31
N GLY A 377 -12.70 5.02 -6.31
CA GLY A 377 -11.30 5.39 -6.13
C GLY A 377 -10.37 4.82 -7.21
N ILE A 378 -10.69 3.66 -7.77
CA ILE A 378 -9.98 3.07 -8.90
C ILE A 378 -10.29 3.87 -10.17
N VAL A 379 -11.58 4.17 -10.37
CA VAL A 379 -12.03 4.97 -11.52
C VAL A 379 -11.40 6.37 -11.49
N ALA A 380 -11.32 7.03 -10.33
CA ALA A 380 -10.63 8.30 -10.18
C ALA A 380 -9.16 8.22 -10.59
N ALA A 381 -8.46 7.13 -10.23
CA ALA A 381 -7.08 6.90 -10.66
C ALA A 381 -6.98 6.76 -12.20
N ARG A 382 -7.89 6.02 -12.82
CA ARG A 382 -7.93 5.85 -14.29
C ARG A 382 -8.24 7.15 -15.02
N LEU A 383 -9.17 7.97 -14.49
CA LEU A 383 -9.46 9.29 -15.08
C LEU A 383 -8.26 10.22 -14.96
N LYS A 384 -7.59 10.24 -13.78
CA LYS A 384 -6.35 10.98 -13.58
C LYS A 384 -5.28 10.59 -14.60
N GLU A 385 -5.08 9.30 -14.85
CA GLU A 385 -4.13 8.79 -15.84
C GLU A 385 -4.51 9.19 -17.26
N LYS A 386 -5.80 9.04 -17.64
CA LYS A 386 -6.27 9.37 -18.99
C LYS A 386 -6.18 10.87 -19.30
N PHE A 387 -6.58 11.72 -18.34
CA PHE A 387 -6.68 13.18 -18.57
C PHE A 387 -5.49 13.96 -18.02
N SER A 388 -4.57 13.33 -17.29
CA SER A 388 -3.36 13.95 -16.73
C SER A 388 -3.64 15.17 -15.83
N VAL A 389 -4.76 15.17 -15.12
CA VAL A 389 -5.16 16.16 -14.11
C VAL A 389 -5.72 15.48 -12.88
N PRO A 390 -5.80 16.12 -11.71
CA PRO A 390 -6.52 15.57 -10.58
C PRO A 390 -7.92 15.12 -10.97
N ALA A 391 -8.37 14.01 -10.40
CA ALA A 391 -9.68 13.45 -10.72
C ALA A 391 -10.47 13.09 -9.46
N ILE A 392 -11.77 13.40 -9.46
CA ILE A 392 -12.69 13.03 -8.37
C ILE A 392 -13.90 12.34 -8.96
N VAL A 393 -14.25 11.19 -8.37
CA VAL A 393 -15.43 10.42 -8.75
C VAL A 393 -16.35 10.30 -7.55
N PHE A 394 -17.62 10.66 -7.73
CA PHE A 394 -18.64 10.58 -6.70
C PHE A 394 -19.66 9.48 -6.98
N SER A 395 -20.02 8.77 -5.92
CA SER A 395 -21.20 7.92 -5.84
C SER A 395 -22.29 8.67 -5.08
N ILE A 396 -23.46 8.85 -5.67
CA ILE A 396 -24.60 9.52 -5.04
C ILE A 396 -25.60 8.45 -4.60
N ASN A 397 -25.93 8.44 -3.30
CA ASN A 397 -26.93 7.54 -2.75
C ASN A 397 -28.37 8.09 -2.94
N LYS A 398 -29.37 7.30 -2.54
CA LYS A 398 -30.79 7.68 -2.66
C LYS A 398 -31.17 8.92 -1.83
N ASP A 399 -30.42 9.21 -0.78
CA ASP A 399 -30.67 10.35 0.14
C ASP A 399 -29.96 11.63 -0.34
N GLY A 400 -29.31 11.61 -1.51
CA GLY A 400 -28.58 12.76 -2.05
C GLY A 400 -27.20 12.99 -1.41
N LEU A 401 -26.69 12.04 -0.62
CA LEU A 401 -25.33 12.09 -0.11
C LEU A 401 -24.35 11.61 -1.20
N ALA A 402 -23.41 12.47 -1.57
CA ALA A 402 -22.33 12.16 -2.50
C ALA A 402 -21.07 11.75 -1.72
N VAL A 403 -20.63 10.52 -1.90
CA VAL A 403 -19.35 10.01 -1.39
C VAL A 403 -18.33 10.05 -2.52
N GLY A 404 -17.25 10.80 -2.35
CA GLY A 404 -16.23 11.04 -3.37
C GLY A 404 -14.90 10.41 -3.04
N SER A 405 -14.17 10.03 -4.09
CA SER A 405 -12.76 9.63 -4.01
C SER A 405 -11.95 10.46 -4.98
N ALA A 406 -10.92 11.12 -4.46
CA ALA A 406 -10.01 11.99 -5.20
C ALA A 406 -8.67 11.29 -5.44
N ARG A 407 -8.08 11.55 -6.61
CA ARG A 407 -6.71 11.16 -6.96
C ARG A 407 -6.01 12.35 -7.59
N SER A 408 -4.80 12.64 -7.14
CA SER A 408 -4.02 13.80 -7.58
C SER A 408 -2.83 13.41 -8.45
N ILE A 409 -2.21 14.45 -9.00
CA ILE A 409 -0.96 14.39 -9.75
C ILE A 409 0.16 15.01 -8.91
N SER A 410 1.41 14.75 -9.26
CA SER A 410 2.57 15.35 -8.60
C SER A 410 2.47 16.89 -8.61
N GLY A 411 2.81 17.49 -7.48
CA GLY A 411 2.79 18.96 -7.30
C GLY A 411 1.44 19.55 -6.88
N ILE A 412 0.38 18.73 -6.71
CA ILE A 412 -0.93 19.18 -6.22
C ILE A 412 -1.33 18.38 -5.00
N ASP A 413 -1.40 19.02 -3.83
CA ASP A 413 -1.88 18.40 -2.59
C ASP A 413 -3.42 18.48 -2.50
N ILE A 414 -4.08 17.45 -3.03
CA ILE A 414 -5.56 17.38 -3.04
C ILE A 414 -6.14 17.22 -1.63
N GLY A 415 -5.44 16.55 -0.73
CA GLY A 415 -5.89 16.34 0.64
C GLY A 415 -6.03 17.66 1.40
N SER A 416 -5.02 18.53 1.31
CA SER A 416 -5.05 19.86 1.93
C SER A 416 -6.14 20.74 1.33
N GLU A 417 -6.35 20.72 0.01
CA GLU A 417 -7.40 21.50 -0.63
C GLU A 417 -8.81 21.03 -0.21
N ILE A 418 -9.03 19.72 -0.12
CA ILE A 418 -10.30 19.16 0.39
C ILE A 418 -10.51 19.56 1.85
N LYS A 419 -9.49 19.50 2.72
CA LYS A 419 -9.60 19.96 4.12
C LYS A 419 -10.04 21.43 4.22
N LYS A 420 -9.52 22.33 3.36
CA LYS A 420 -9.95 23.74 3.31
C LYS A 420 -11.44 23.87 2.98
N LEU A 421 -11.95 23.05 2.07
CA LEU A 421 -13.37 23.08 1.70
C LEU A 421 -14.27 22.48 2.78
N VAL A 422 -13.79 21.54 3.56
CA VAL A 422 -14.50 21.05 4.76
C VAL A 422 -14.61 22.17 5.81
N ILE A 423 -13.51 22.88 6.08
CA ILE A 423 -13.49 24.01 7.04
C ILE A 423 -14.46 25.13 6.60
N SER A 424 -14.55 25.40 5.29
CA SER A 424 -15.48 26.40 4.75
C SER A 424 -16.94 25.93 4.63
N GLY A 425 -17.26 24.69 5.01
CA GLY A 425 -18.61 24.13 4.97
C GLY A 425 -19.09 23.72 3.57
N LEU A 426 -18.22 23.73 2.57
CA LEU A 426 -18.56 23.30 1.20
C LEU A 426 -18.58 21.78 1.04
N PHE A 427 -17.81 21.06 1.89
CA PHE A 427 -17.90 19.62 2.02
C PHE A 427 -18.32 19.26 3.46
N LEU A 428 -19.10 18.20 3.60
CA LEU A 428 -19.56 17.70 4.90
C LEU A 428 -18.41 17.11 5.72
N SER A 429 -17.54 16.37 5.06
CA SER A 429 -16.32 15.81 5.64
C SER A 429 -15.36 15.45 4.51
N GLY A 430 -14.10 15.32 4.84
CA GLY A 430 -13.10 14.90 3.88
C GLY A 430 -11.68 15.11 4.39
N GLY A 431 -10.75 14.41 3.76
CA GLY A 431 -9.33 14.48 4.06
C GLY A 431 -8.57 13.37 3.37
N GLY A 432 -7.29 13.37 3.56
CA GLY A 432 -6.38 12.41 2.94
C GLY A 432 -4.99 13.01 2.84
N HIS A 433 -4.21 12.45 1.94
CA HIS A 433 -2.84 12.83 1.66
C HIS A 433 -2.74 13.61 0.34
N SER A 434 -1.54 14.06 0.01
CA SER A 434 -1.31 14.86 -1.21
C SER A 434 -1.83 14.18 -2.50
N MET A 435 -1.70 12.85 -2.62
CA MET A 435 -2.03 12.11 -3.84
C MET A 435 -3.43 11.47 -3.85
N ALA A 436 -4.07 11.34 -2.70
CA ALA A 436 -5.38 10.68 -2.58
C ALA A 436 -6.18 11.21 -1.40
N ALA A 437 -7.48 11.39 -1.59
CA ALA A 437 -8.38 11.82 -0.52
C ALA A 437 -9.79 11.23 -0.67
N GLY A 438 -10.50 11.12 0.46
CA GLY A 438 -11.92 10.82 0.51
C GLY A 438 -12.71 12.06 0.92
N LEU A 439 -13.96 12.18 0.47
CA LEU A 439 -14.81 13.32 0.82
C LEU A 439 -16.30 12.96 0.77
N LYS A 440 -17.09 13.73 1.51
CA LYS A 440 -18.57 13.64 1.47
C LYS A 440 -19.15 15.03 1.22
N ALA A 441 -20.18 15.12 0.40
CA ALA A 441 -20.86 16.35 0.04
C ALA A 441 -22.38 16.12 -0.15
N ASN A 442 -23.17 17.17 -0.04
CA ASN A 442 -24.57 17.14 -0.47
C ASN A 442 -24.64 17.28 -1.99
N GLN A 443 -25.46 16.47 -2.65
CA GLN A 443 -25.64 16.51 -4.11
C GLN A 443 -25.98 17.92 -4.62
N ASN A 444 -26.85 18.64 -3.90
CA ASN A 444 -27.32 19.97 -4.30
C ASN A 444 -26.20 21.06 -4.27
N GLN A 445 -25.15 20.85 -3.48
CA GLN A 445 -24.02 21.77 -3.37
C GLN A 445 -22.80 21.33 -4.15
N LEU A 446 -22.87 20.13 -4.74
CA LEU A 446 -21.71 19.48 -5.33
C LEU A 446 -21.09 20.30 -6.46
N ALA A 447 -21.90 20.83 -7.36
CA ALA A 447 -21.40 21.62 -8.50
C ALA A 447 -20.66 22.89 -8.06
N ASP A 448 -21.22 23.64 -7.09
CA ASP A 448 -20.60 24.84 -6.55
C ASP A 448 -19.31 24.52 -5.80
N SER A 449 -19.31 23.47 -4.98
CA SER A 449 -18.12 23.01 -4.25
C SER A 449 -16.99 22.63 -5.21
N MET A 450 -17.32 21.93 -6.28
CA MET A 450 -16.35 21.50 -7.29
C MET A 450 -15.81 22.69 -8.11
N ARG A 451 -16.65 23.69 -8.39
CA ARG A 451 -16.21 24.93 -9.03
C ARG A 451 -15.19 25.68 -8.18
N VAL A 452 -15.44 25.79 -6.88
CA VAL A 452 -14.49 26.44 -5.94
C VAL A 452 -13.18 25.66 -5.88
N LEU A 453 -13.25 24.32 -5.78
CA LEU A 453 -12.04 23.48 -5.81
C LEU A 453 -11.24 23.66 -7.08
N GLU A 454 -11.88 23.65 -8.24
CA GLU A 454 -11.22 23.83 -9.53
C GLU A 454 -10.52 25.20 -9.64
N LEU A 455 -11.17 26.28 -9.19
CA LEU A 455 -10.57 27.61 -9.14
C LEU A 455 -9.32 27.64 -8.23
N ASN A 456 -9.37 26.97 -7.08
CA ASN A 456 -8.22 26.87 -6.18
C ASN A 456 -7.07 26.08 -6.83
N LEU A 457 -7.35 24.96 -7.44
CA LEU A 457 -6.36 24.15 -8.14
C LEU A 457 -5.76 24.91 -9.34
N GLY A 458 -6.55 25.70 -10.06
CA GLY A 458 -6.09 26.54 -11.15
C GLY A 458 -5.09 27.63 -10.73
N LYS A 459 -5.18 28.11 -9.47
CA LYS A 459 -4.20 29.07 -8.90
C LYS A 459 -2.87 28.38 -8.55
N ILE A 460 -2.92 27.14 -8.11
CA ILE A 460 -1.74 26.34 -7.73
C ILE A 460 -1.04 25.79 -8.97
N SER A 461 -1.83 25.36 -9.92
CA SER A 461 -1.40 24.83 -11.20
C SER A 461 -1.03 25.94 -12.16
N LYS A 462 0.19 26.45 -12.09
CA LYS A 462 0.85 26.97 -13.30
C LYS A 462 1.00 25.76 -14.22
N LYS A 463 0.00 25.54 -15.11
CA LYS A 463 -0.14 24.37 -16.01
C LYS A 463 0.91 23.30 -15.67
N PRO A 464 0.59 22.21 -15.01
CA PRO A 464 1.57 21.15 -14.92
C PRO A 464 1.83 20.78 -16.37
N LYS A 465 2.97 21.14 -16.89
CA LYS A 465 3.62 20.34 -17.91
C LYS A 465 3.95 19.05 -17.18
N ILE A 466 2.95 18.20 -17.00
CA ILE A 466 3.27 16.79 -17.04
C ILE A 466 3.75 16.64 -18.47
N ALA A 467 5.04 16.79 -18.64
CA ALA A 467 5.69 16.38 -19.85
C ALA A 467 5.22 14.95 -19.98
N ASN A 468 4.48 14.68 -21.04
CA ASN A 468 4.04 13.33 -21.37
C ASN A 468 5.31 12.60 -21.81
N GLU A 469 6.18 12.33 -20.84
CA GLU A 469 7.52 11.80 -21.03
C GLU A 469 7.46 10.27 -20.92
N LEU A 470 8.25 9.63 -21.76
CA LEU A 470 8.56 8.21 -21.65
C LEU A 470 10.06 8.12 -21.33
N GLU A 471 10.36 7.67 -20.13
CA GLU A 471 11.73 7.38 -19.76
C GLU A 471 12.22 6.14 -20.47
N ILE A 472 13.36 6.28 -21.15
CA ILE A 472 14.07 5.18 -21.81
C ILE A 472 15.27 4.82 -20.95
N ASP A 473 15.34 3.59 -20.48
CA ASP A 473 16.43 3.15 -19.61
C ASP A 473 17.74 2.99 -20.37
N CYS A 474 17.69 2.32 -21.52
CA CYS A 474 18.85 2.11 -22.38
C CYS A 474 18.43 1.82 -23.83
N LEU A 475 19.41 1.80 -24.72
CA LEU A 475 19.28 1.30 -26.10
C LEU A 475 19.91 -0.08 -26.21
N ILE A 476 19.21 -0.98 -26.90
CA ILE A 476 19.74 -2.26 -27.32
C ILE A 476 19.59 -2.40 -28.83
N SER A 477 20.55 -3.02 -29.49
CA SER A 477 20.40 -3.38 -30.90
C SER A 477 19.46 -4.58 -31.05
N ALA A 478 18.93 -4.81 -32.24
CA ALA A 478 18.09 -5.98 -32.49
C ALA A 478 18.86 -7.30 -32.22
N ALA A 479 20.16 -7.36 -32.55
CA ALA A 479 21.04 -8.49 -32.24
C ALA A 479 21.33 -8.63 -30.73
N GLY A 480 21.23 -7.53 -29.97
CA GLY A 480 21.43 -7.52 -28.53
C GLY A 480 20.16 -7.94 -27.73
N ALA A 481 19.02 -8.12 -28.38
CA ALA A 481 17.80 -8.58 -27.71
C ALA A 481 17.85 -10.10 -27.52
N THR A 482 18.68 -10.56 -26.59
CA THR A 482 18.92 -11.97 -26.28
C THR A 482 18.27 -12.42 -24.98
N THR A 483 18.21 -13.72 -24.74
CA THR A 483 17.70 -14.31 -23.50
C THR A 483 18.54 -13.86 -22.29
N GLU A 484 19.85 -13.77 -22.47
CA GLU A 484 20.80 -13.35 -21.42
C GLU A 484 20.53 -11.92 -20.95
N ILE A 485 20.17 -11.01 -21.85
CA ILE A 485 19.76 -9.64 -21.48
C ILE A 485 18.46 -9.65 -20.67
N VAL A 486 17.48 -10.48 -21.03
CA VAL A 486 16.24 -10.62 -20.27
C VAL A 486 16.51 -11.15 -18.85
N GLU A 487 17.39 -12.14 -18.72
CA GLU A 487 17.81 -12.67 -17.42
C GLU A 487 18.55 -11.62 -16.60
N GLU A 488 19.44 -10.86 -17.23
CA GLU A 488 20.18 -9.77 -16.59
C GLU A 488 19.24 -8.65 -16.07
N ILE A 489 18.31 -8.20 -16.91
CA ILE A 489 17.30 -7.21 -16.52
C ILE A 489 16.46 -7.75 -15.35
N SER A 490 16.06 -9.00 -15.40
CA SER A 490 15.27 -9.66 -14.36
C SER A 490 16.05 -9.77 -13.03
N ALA A 491 17.35 -9.94 -13.07
CA ALA A 491 18.20 -9.98 -11.87
C ALA A 491 18.39 -8.58 -11.25
N ALA A 492 18.37 -7.52 -12.07
CA ALA A 492 18.45 -6.12 -11.64
C ALA A 492 17.09 -5.51 -11.25
N GLY A 493 15.99 -6.17 -11.61
CA GLY A 493 14.60 -5.68 -11.46
C GLY A 493 13.93 -5.94 -10.14
#